data_79be90e7aad7801e4a9f0c4aa111156f
#
_entry.id   79be90e7aad7801e4a9f0c4aa111156f
#
_cell.length_a   1.000
_cell.length_b   1.000
_cell.length_c   1.000
_cell.angle_alpha   90.00
_cell.angle_beta   90.00
_cell.angle_gamma   90.00
#
_symmetry.space_group_name_H-M   'P 1'
#
loop_
_entity.id
_entity.type
_entity.pdbx_description
1 polymer ?
#
loop_
_entity_poly.entity_id
_entity_poly.type
_entity_poly.pdbx_seq_one_letter_code
_entity_poly.pdbx_strand_id
1 'polypeptide(L)'
;MAEQPLSRLHGKLRKAVRRLWMKYAMRGVGGADDYERLDMAYRLGDPWNMESGLEQARFAATNRIIEQAFGRVGSLLEVGCGEGHQTLAFARLADEVYGIDVSPIAIERARARAPQAQFAATDLQGQPWGGQRHRFDLVVACEVLYYIKDIPATIERMRHLGRACFVTFFAPALVRVEPHLEGIEGLHKDWMQHQGETWLVCWWRNPE
;
A
#
# COMPACT_ATOMS: atom_id res chain seq x y z
N MET A 1 -17.40 -21.42 -22.47
CA MET A 1 -16.14 -21.85 -23.13
C MET A 1 -15.23 -22.39 -22.03
N ALA A 2 -14.85 -23.68 -22.12
CA ALA A 2 -13.98 -24.32 -21.12
C ALA A 2 -12.53 -23.80 -21.34
N GLU A 3 -11.92 -23.24 -20.28
CA GLU A 3 -10.49 -22.89 -20.32
C GLU A 3 -9.66 -24.11 -20.69
N GLN A 4 -8.76 -23.92 -21.66
CA GLN A 4 -7.89 -25.01 -22.12
C GLN A 4 -7.01 -25.53 -20.97
N PRO A 5 -6.77 -26.83 -20.83
CA PRO A 5 -6.02 -27.44 -19.73
C PRO A 5 -4.58 -26.90 -19.61
N LEU A 6 -3.97 -26.45 -20.70
CA LEU A 6 -2.64 -25.81 -20.73
C LEU A 6 -2.61 -24.46 -19.98
N SER A 7 -3.66 -23.64 -20.06
CA SER A 7 -3.72 -22.35 -19.34
C SER A 7 -3.80 -22.54 -17.84
N ARG A 8 -4.52 -23.56 -17.38
CA ARG A 8 -4.62 -23.93 -15.95
C ARG A 8 -3.27 -24.44 -15.40
N LEU A 9 -2.51 -25.20 -16.21
CA LEU A 9 -1.20 -25.70 -15.79
C LEU A 9 -0.19 -24.56 -15.68
N HIS A 10 -0.14 -23.65 -16.64
CA HIS A 10 0.69 -22.45 -16.59
C HIS A 10 0.35 -21.56 -15.39
N GLY A 11 -0.93 -21.39 -15.07
CA GLY A 11 -1.37 -20.62 -13.90
C GLY A 11 -0.93 -21.25 -12.57
N LYS A 12 -1.00 -22.58 -12.44
CA LYS A 12 -0.51 -23.30 -11.25
C LYS A 12 1.00 -23.18 -11.11
N LEU A 13 1.75 -23.30 -12.21
CA LEU A 13 3.21 -23.18 -12.21
C LEU A 13 3.64 -21.76 -11.81
N ARG A 14 3.04 -20.73 -12.38
CA ARG A 14 3.30 -19.32 -11.99
C ARG A 14 3.05 -19.09 -10.50
N LYS A 15 1.94 -19.60 -9.95
CA LYS A 15 1.64 -19.51 -8.51
C LYS A 15 2.71 -20.22 -7.66
N ALA A 16 3.15 -21.40 -8.07
CA ALA A 16 4.17 -22.15 -7.35
C ALA A 16 5.53 -21.42 -7.36
N VAL A 17 5.96 -20.93 -8.53
CA VAL A 17 7.21 -20.15 -8.69
C VAL A 17 7.16 -18.89 -7.83
N ARG A 18 6.07 -18.10 -7.90
CA ARG A 18 5.91 -16.91 -7.07
C ARG A 18 5.98 -17.25 -5.57
N ARG A 19 5.25 -18.27 -5.12
CA ARG A 19 5.26 -18.68 -3.70
C ARG A 19 6.66 -19.08 -3.22
N LEU A 20 7.42 -19.81 -4.02
CA LEU A 20 8.81 -20.19 -3.69
C LEU A 20 9.73 -18.97 -3.68
N TRP A 21 9.60 -18.09 -4.69
CA TRP A 21 10.36 -16.85 -4.77
C TRP A 21 10.10 -15.95 -3.56
N MET A 22 8.84 -15.70 -3.24
CA MET A 22 8.48 -14.84 -2.09
C MET A 22 8.94 -15.43 -0.77
N LYS A 23 8.85 -16.77 -0.59
CA LYS A 23 9.40 -17.42 0.59
C LYS A 23 10.91 -17.22 0.74
N TYR A 24 11.64 -17.15 -0.37
CA TYR A 24 13.08 -16.86 -0.38
C TYR A 24 13.36 -15.38 -0.18
N ALA A 25 12.77 -14.52 -0.97
CA ALA A 25 12.99 -13.07 -0.94
C ALA A 25 12.60 -12.45 0.40
N MET A 26 11.46 -12.87 0.96
CA MET A 26 10.91 -12.34 2.22
C MET A 26 11.40 -13.06 3.48
N ARG A 27 12.38 -13.95 3.37
CA ARG A 27 12.91 -14.69 4.52
C ARG A 27 13.57 -13.74 5.53
N GLY A 28 12.97 -13.62 6.72
CA GLY A 28 13.46 -12.73 7.78
C GLY A 28 13.01 -11.28 7.66
N VAL A 29 12.25 -10.91 6.61
CA VAL A 29 11.62 -9.60 6.50
C VAL A 29 10.41 -9.57 7.43
N GLY A 30 10.37 -8.59 8.29
CA GLY A 30 9.29 -8.39 9.23
C GLY A 30 9.66 -7.28 10.22
N GLY A 31 9.36 -6.01 9.85
CA GLY A 31 9.63 -4.85 10.67
C GLY A 31 11.11 -4.56 10.91
N ALA A 32 11.93 -4.81 9.90
CA ALA A 32 13.38 -4.61 9.98
C ALA A 32 13.92 -3.56 8.99
N ASP A 33 13.04 -2.88 8.22
CA ASP A 33 13.44 -1.97 7.13
C ASP A 33 14.45 -2.64 6.17
N ASP A 34 14.21 -3.92 5.86
CA ASP A 34 15.10 -4.69 4.97
C ASP A 34 14.81 -4.34 3.50
N TYR A 35 15.24 -3.16 3.10
CA TYR A 35 14.97 -2.59 1.77
C TYR A 35 15.59 -3.43 0.65
N GLU A 36 16.74 -4.06 0.88
CA GLU A 36 17.37 -4.94 -0.10
C GLU A 36 16.51 -6.17 -0.40
N ARG A 37 15.89 -6.73 0.63
CA ARG A 37 14.99 -7.87 0.49
C ARG A 37 13.67 -7.50 -0.16
N LEU A 38 13.13 -6.34 0.17
CA LEU A 38 11.94 -5.82 -0.50
C LEU A 38 12.21 -5.57 -1.99
N ASP A 39 13.34 -4.95 -2.32
CA ASP A 39 13.75 -4.77 -3.73
C ASP A 39 13.98 -6.11 -4.44
N MET A 40 14.59 -7.09 -3.75
CA MET A 40 14.74 -8.45 -4.28
C MET A 40 13.39 -9.09 -4.61
N ALA A 41 12.35 -8.89 -3.81
CA ALA A 41 11.03 -9.44 -4.08
C ALA A 41 10.51 -8.97 -5.45
N TYR A 42 10.74 -7.71 -5.79
CA TYR A 42 10.33 -7.10 -7.04
C TYR A 42 11.13 -7.53 -8.29
N ARG A 43 12.19 -8.35 -8.16
CA ARG A 43 12.80 -9.00 -9.33
C ARG A 43 11.84 -9.96 -10.04
N LEU A 44 10.82 -10.44 -9.34
CA LEU A 44 9.66 -11.09 -9.93
C LEU A 44 8.56 -10.02 -10.18
N GLY A 45 7.95 -10.01 -11.36
CA GLY A 45 6.80 -9.15 -11.64
C GLY A 45 5.57 -9.57 -10.84
N ASP A 46 4.86 -8.60 -10.28
CA ASP A 46 3.70 -8.79 -9.42
C ASP A 46 3.94 -9.81 -8.27
N PRO A 47 4.97 -9.58 -7.43
CA PRO A 47 5.33 -10.53 -6.39
C PRO A 47 4.20 -10.75 -5.37
N TRP A 48 3.41 -9.71 -5.10
CA TRP A 48 2.29 -9.72 -4.16
C TRP A 48 0.97 -10.20 -4.75
N ASN A 49 0.92 -10.52 -6.07
CA ASN A 49 -0.29 -10.95 -6.78
C ASN A 49 -1.40 -9.88 -6.84
N MET A 50 -1.01 -8.63 -6.99
CA MET A 50 -1.90 -7.48 -7.01
C MET A 50 -2.94 -7.51 -8.15
N GLU A 51 -2.67 -8.27 -9.23
CA GLU A 51 -3.61 -8.51 -10.32
C GLU A 51 -4.70 -9.55 -9.99
N SER A 52 -4.64 -10.18 -8.80
CA SER A 52 -5.65 -11.16 -8.40
C SER A 52 -7.01 -10.51 -8.10
N GLY A 53 -8.08 -11.30 -8.27
CA GLY A 53 -9.44 -10.85 -7.92
C GLY A 53 -9.57 -10.45 -6.45
N LEU A 54 -8.80 -11.07 -5.55
CA LEU A 54 -8.76 -10.73 -4.13
C LEU A 54 -8.25 -9.29 -3.91
N GLU A 55 -7.09 -8.97 -4.48
CA GLU A 55 -6.47 -7.64 -4.34
C GLU A 55 -7.28 -6.56 -5.06
N GLN A 56 -7.81 -6.86 -6.23
CA GLN A 56 -8.68 -5.93 -6.96
C GLN A 56 -9.98 -5.61 -6.17
N ALA A 57 -10.54 -6.59 -5.47
CA ALA A 57 -11.69 -6.37 -4.59
C ALA A 57 -11.29 -5.54 -3.36
N ARG A 58 -10.09 -5.77 -2.78
CA ARG A 58 -9.55 -4.95 -1.70
C ARG A 58 -9.36 -3.49 -2.15
N PHE A 59 -8.77 -3.24 -3.32
CA PHE A 59 -8.62 -1.87 -3.86
C PHE A 59 -9.97 -1.19 -4.03
N ALA A 60 -10.96 -1.88 -4.59
CA ALA A 60 -12.29 -1.31 -4.76
C ALA A 60 -12.98 -0.99 -3.43
N ALA A 61 -12.81 -1.84 -2.41
CA ALA A 61 -13.34 -1.60 -1.07
C ALA A 61 -12.63 -0.43 -0.38
N THR A 62 -11.29 -0.39 -0.44
CA THR A 62 -10.46 0.72 0.06
C THR A 62 -10.91 2.05 -0.53
N ASN A 63 -11.04 2.11 -1.87
CA ASN A 63 -11.45 3.33 -2.56
C ASN A 63 -12.84 3.80 -2.14
N ARG A 64 -13.78 2.88 -1.95
CA ARG A 64 -15.13 3.21 -1.48
C ARG A 64 -15.12 3.83 -0.09
N ILE A 65 -14.32 3.27 0.84
CA ILE A 65 -14.22 3.81 2.20
C ILE A 65 -13.56 5.20 2.17
N ILE A 66 -12.51 5.40 1.37
CA ILE A 66 -11.86 6.71 1.21
C ILE A 66 -12.86 7.73 0.65
N GLU A 67 -13.60 7.37 -0.40
CA GLU A 67 -14.61 8.24 -1.00
C GLU A 67 -15.72 8.63 -0.01
N GLN A 68 -16.18 7.70 0.82
CA GLN A 68 -17.18 7.94 1.86
C GLN A 68 -16.64 8.84 2.99
N ALA A 69 -15.37 8.67 3.40
CA ALA A 69 -14.78 9.40 4.52
C ALA A 69 -14.30 10.80 4.14
N PHE A 70 -13.81 10.98 2.92
CA PHE A 70 -13.10 12.20 2.51
C PHE A 70 -13.65 12.82 1.23
N GLY A 71 -14.42 12.10 0.43
CA GLY A 71 -14.80 12.53 -0.92
C GLY A 71 -13.60 12.48 -1.89
N ARG A 72 -13.66 13.28 -2.94
CA ARG A 72 -12.50 13.53 -3.82
C ARG A 72 -11.56 14.52 -3.14
N VAL A 73 -10.27 14.25 -3.17
CA VAL A 73 -9.21 15.09 -2.57
C VAL A 73 -8.33 15.74 -3.65
N GLY A 74 -7.70 16.88 -3.34
CA GLY A 74 -6.77 17.55 -4.25
C GLY A 74 -5.48 16.75 -4.42
N SER A 75 -4.91 16.25 -3.33
CA SER A 75 -3.63 15.54 -3.34
C SER A 75 -3.61 14.32 -2.44
N LEU A 76 -3.05 13.21 -2.95
CA LEU A 76 -2.92 11.95 -2.23
C LEU A 76 -1.48 11.41 -2.35
N LEU A 77 -0.84 11.10 -1.20
CA LEU A 77 0.43 10.40 -1.14
C LEU A 77 0.21 8.94 -0.73
N GLU A 78 0.63 7.99 -1.55
CA GLU A 78 0.66 6.56 -1.25
C GLU A 78 2.05 6.13 -0.79
N VAL A 79 2.13 5.61 0.43
CA VAL A 79 3.34 5.02 1.03
C VAL A 79 3.36 3.53 0.73
N GLY A 80 4.47 3.04 0.17
CA GLY A 80 4.60 1.64 -0.26
C GLY A 80 3.75 1.33 -1.49
N CYS A 81 3.81 2.18 -2.52
CA CYS A 81 2.98 2.05 -3.73
C CYS A 81 3.31 0.82 -4.59
N GLY A 82 4.43 0.16 -4.33
CA GLY A 82 4.89 -0.99 -5.11
C GLY A 82 4.95 -0.70 -6.60
N GLU A 83 4.40 -1.59 -7.39
CA GLU A 83 4.32 -1.47 -8.86
C GLU A 83 3.15 -0.57 -9.34
N GLY A 84 2.53 0.23 -8.45
CA GLY A 84 1.51 1.23 -8.80
C GLY A 84 0.10 0.67 -9.07
N HIS A 85 -0.19 -0.56 -8.64
CA HIS A 85 -1.51 -1.16 -8.87
C HIS A 85 -2.62 -0.40 -8.16
N GLN A 86 -2.45 -0.09 -6.88
CA GLN A 86 -3.43 0.66 -6.10
C GLN A 86 -3.36 2.15 -6.43
N THR A 87 -2.18 2.70 -6.74
CA THR A 87 -1.99 4.08 -7.21
C THR A 87 -2.90 4.39 -8.42
N LEU A 88 -2.96 3.47 -9.39
CA LEU A 88 -3.85 3.60 -10.55
C LEU A 88 -5.33 3.71 -10.14
N ALA A 89 -5.73 2.99 -9.09
CA ALA A 89 -7.09 3.05 -8.57
C ALA A 89 -7.35 4.39 -7.85
N PHE A 90 -6.36 4.94 -7.13
CA PHE A 90 -6.46 6.22 -6.44
C PHE A 90 -6.57 7.44 -7.37
N ALA A 91 -6.14 7.33 -8.62
CA ALA A 91 -6.29 8.39 -9.61
C ALA A 91 -7.75 8.82 -9.87
N ARG A 92 -8.73 8.02 -9.41
CA ARG A 92 -10.15 8.39 -9.45
C ARG A 92 -10.60 9.21 -8.25
N LEU A 93 -9.82 9.20 -7.16
CA LEU A 93 -10.15 9.83 -5.87
C LEU A 93 -9.41 11.13 -5.64
N ALA A 94 -8.33 11.39 -6.35
CA ALA A 94 -7.50 12.56 -6.17
C ALA A 94 -7.20 13.24 -7.52
N ASP A 95 -6.94 14.56 -7.45
CA ASP A 95 -6.51 15.33 -8.62
C ASP A 95 -5.03 15.08 -8.90
N GLU A 96 -4.21 15.02 -7.85
CA GLU A 96 -2.79 14.69 -7.91
C GLU A 96 -2.49 13.47 -7.04
N VAL A 97 -1.83 12.47 -7.62
CA VAL A 97 -1.43 11.25 -6.90
C VAL A 97 0.09 11.11 -6.93
N TYR A 98 0.63 10.85 -5.76
CA TYR A 98 2.05 10.64 -5.50
C TYR A 98 2.25 9.26 -4.90
N GLY A 99 3.28 8.55 -5.33
CA GLY A 99 3.60 7.22 -4.81
C GLY A 99 5.07 7.10 -4.45
N ILE A 100 5.36 6.53 -3.28
CA ILE A 100 6.73 6.18 -2.89
C ILE A 100 6.83 4.69 -2.58
N ASP A 101 7.94 4.12 -2.97
CA ASP A 101 8.36 2.76 -2.58
C ASP A 101 9.88 2.74 -2.48
N VAL A 102 10.42 1.91 -1.61
CA VAL A 102 11.87 1.78 -1.42
C VAL A 102 12.55 1.06 -2.57
N SER A 103 11.81 0.31 -3.38
CA SER A 103 12.33 -0.43 -4.54
C SER A 103 12.34 0.42 -5.81
N PRO A 104 13.52 0.73 -6.39
CA PRO A 104 13.60 1.34 -7.70
C PRO A 104 12.96 0.51 -8.81
N ILE A 105 13.02 -0.83 -8.70
CA ILE A 105 12.40 -1.76 -9.66
C ILE A 105 10.88 -1.61 -9.64
N ALA A 106 10.28 -1.51 -8.45
CA ALA A 106 8.85 -1.29 -8.31
C ALA A 106 8.43 0.06 -8.91
N ILE A 107 9.17 1.12 -8.61
CA ILE A 107 8.90 2.47 -9.09
C ILE A 107 8.98 2.59 -10.62
N GLU A 108 9.92 1.92 -11.27
CA GLU A 108 10.00 1.89 -12.73
C GLU A 108 8.70 1.32 -13.33
N ARG A 109 8.19 0.23 -12.76
CA ARG A 109 6.93 -0.39 -13.21
C ARG A 109 5.70 0.45 -12.84
N ALA A 110 5.73 1.11 -11.68
CA ALA A 110 4.66 2.02 -11.26
C ALA A 110 4.49 3.19 -12.25
N ARG A 111 5.60 3.79 -12.70
CA ARG A 111 5.59 4.85 -13.72
C ARG A 111 4.98 4.39 -15.03
N ALA A 112 5.27 3.16 -15.45
CA ALA A 112 4.69 2.59 -16.67
C ALA A 112 3.19 2.30 -16.50
N ARG A 113 2.74 1.87 -15.31
CA ARG A 113 1.35 1.50 -15.02
C ARG A 113 0.44 2.71 -14.80
N ALA A 114 0.91 3.72 -14.09
CA ALA A 114 0.13 4.91 -13.74
C ALA A 114 0.88 6.20 -14.13
N PRO A 115 1.05 6.47 -15.45
CA PRO A 115 1.89 7.57 -15.94
C PRO A 115 1.37 8.97 -15.54
N GLN A 116 0.13 9.08 -15.09
CA GLN A 116 -0.46 10.31 -14.58
C GLN A 116 -0.06 10.63 -13.12
N ALA A 117 0.50 9.66 -12.38
CA ALA A 117 0.98 9.87 -11.02
C ALA A 117 2.48 10.19 -10.97
N GLN A 118 2.92 10.80 -9.88
CA GLN A 118 4.32 11.08 -9.64
C GLN A 118 4.92 10.03 -8.70
N PHE A 119 6.13 9.54 -9.01
CA PHE A 119 6.74 8.46 -8.24
C PHE A 119 8.19 8.75 -7.85
N ALA A 120 8.56 8.38 -6.61
CA ALA A 120 9.94 8.42 -6.13
C ALA A 120 10.34 7.11 -5.46
N ALA A 121 11.57 6.64 -5.76
CA ALA A 121 12.18 5.49 -5.10
C ALA A 121 12.82 5.97 -3.79
N THR A 122 12.07 5.88 -2.69
CA THR A 122 12.48 6.39 -1.37
C THR A 122 11.54 5.88 -0.28
N ASP A 123 11.94 6.03 0.97
CA ASP A 123 11.07 5.91 2.12
C ASP A 123 10.26 7.20 2.39
N LEU A 124 9.44 7.17 3.44
CA LEU A 124 8.60 8.31 3.80
C LEU A 124 9.41 9.53 4.28
N GLN A 125 10.62 9.34 4.79
CA GLN A 125 11.47 10.44 5.24
C GLN A 125 12.09 11.20 4.06
N GLY A 126 12.46 10.47 3.01
CA GLY A 126 13.10 11.01 1.82
C GLY A 126 12.15 11.50 0.73
N GLN A 127 10.81 11.43 0.92
CA GLN A 127 9.85 11.87 -0.09
C GLN A 127 10.07 13.33 -0.49
N PRO A 128 10.05 13.68 -1.81
CA PRO A 128 10.55 14.98 -2.26
C PRO A 128 9.50 16.10 -2.31
N TRP A 129 8.21 15.81 -2.13
CA TRP A 129 7.12 16.75 -2.44
C TRP A 129 6.53 17.48 -1.25
N GLY A 130 6.36 16.79 -0.11
CA GLY A 130 5.70 17.34 1.07
C GLY A 130 6.71 17.88 2.10
N GLY A 131 6.27 18.86 2.87
CA GLY A 131 7.07 19.46 3.94
C GLY A 131 6.23 20.41 4.79
N GLN A 132 6.89 21.22 5.64
CA GLN A 132 6.19 22.14 6.55
C GLN A 132 5.20 23.12 5.88
N ARG A 133 5.40 23.44 4.60
CA ARG A 133 4.58 24.41 3.85
C ARG A 133 3.58 23.77 2.88
N HIS A 134 3.66 22.44 2.67
CA HIS A 134 2.78 21.73 1.76
C HIS A 134 2.41 20.38 2.35
N ARG A 135 1.16 20.28 2.82
CA ARG A 135 0.59 19.02 3.31
C ARG A 135 -0.31 18.42 2.23
N PHE A 136 -0.21 17.11 2.05
CA PHE A 136 -1.17 16.37 1.24
C PHE A 136 -2.54 16.39 1.91
N ASP A 137 -3.61 16.36 1.14
CA ASP A 137 -4.95 16.24 1.73
C ASP A 137 -5.12 14.86 2.36
N LEU A 138 -4.53 13.81 1.75
CA LEU A 138 -4.58 12.44 2.27
C LEU A 138 -3.24 11.75 2.11
N VAL A 139 -2.75 11.13 3.19
CA VAL A 139 -1.62 10.18 3.16
C VAL A 139 -2.14 8.79 3.43
N VAL A 140 -1.89 7.85 2.53
CA VAL A 140 -2.35 6.46 2.64
C VAL A 140 -1.19 5.49 2.79
N ALA A 141 -1.35 4.45 3.64
CA ALA A 141 -0.41 3.36 3.81
C ALA A 141 -1.18 2.03 3.85
N CYS A 142 -1.36 1.42 2.66
CA CYS A 142 -2.14 0.20 2.51
C CYS A 142 -1.24 -1.02 2.46
N GLU A 143 -1.37 -1.93 3.44
CA GLU A 143 -0.60 -3.18 3.53
C GLU A 143 0.93 -2.98 3.60
N VAL A 144 1.40 -1.90 4.24
CA VAL A 144 2.82 -1.56 4.29
C VAL A 144 3.39 -1.41 5.70
N LEU A 145 2.63 -0.90 6.68
CA LEU A 145 3.16 -0.55 8.00
C LEU A 145 3.83 -1.72 8.73
N TYR A 146 3.38 -2.93 8.54
CA TYR A 146 3.96 -4.10 9.19
C TYR A 146 5.33 -4.53 8.60
N TYR A 147 5.81 -3.91 7.53
CA TYR A 147 7.18 -4.06 7.02
C TYR A 147 8.15 -3.05 7.62
N ILE A 148 7.63 -2.01 8.27
CA ILE A 148 8.42 -0.89 8.81
C ILE A 148 8.85 -1.21 10.24
N LYS A 149 10.10 -0.88 10.58
CA LYS A 149 10.67 -1.10 11.90
C LYS A 149 10.09 -0.14 12.94
N ASP A 150 10.09 1.14 12.63
CA ASP A 150 9.59 2.20 13.51
C ASP A 150 8.21 2.69 13.03
N ILE A 151 7.18 1.91 13.39
CA ILE A 151 5.79 2.23 13.06
C ILE A 151 5.35 3.56 13.69
N PRO A 152 5.62 3.84 14.99
CA PRO A 152 5.26 5.12 15.61
C PRO A 152 5.82 6.33 14.89
N ALA A 153 7.12 6.33 14.59
CA ALA A 153 7.74 7.43 13.85
C ALA A 153 7.16 7.59 12.44
N THR A 154 6.80 6.49 11.78
CA THR A 154 6.14 6.52 10.47
C THR A 154 4.75 7.14 10.55
N ILE A 155 3.93 6.74 11.51
CA ILE A 155 2.59 7.31 11.73
C ILE A 155 2.71 8.82 12.03
N GLU A 156 3.64 9.21 12.89
CA GLU A 156 3.85 10.64 13.19
C GLU A 156 4.30 11.41 11.94
N ARG A 157 5.15 10.81 11.11
CA ARG A 157 5.55 11.42 9.83
C ARG A 157 4.38 11.54 8.86
N MET A 158 3.51 10.53 8.77
CA MET A 158 2.27 10.60 7.99
C MET A 158 1.37 11.74 8.47
N ARG A 159 1.19 11.88 9.78
CA ARG A 159 0.41 12.96 10.39
C ARG A 159 0.96 14.35 10.05
N HIS A 160 2.28 14.48 9.99
CA HIS A 160 2.96 15.73 9.63
C HIS A 160 2.75 16.10 8.15
N LEU A 161 2.75 15.09 7.28
CA LEU A 161 2.65 15.26 5.83
C LEU A 161 1.22 15.38 5.32
N GLY A 162 0.24 14.80 6.03
CA GLY A 162 -1.15 14.75 5.61
C GLY A 162 -2.10 15.59 6.47
N ARG A 163 -3.14 16.15 5.87
CA ARG A 163 -4.31 16.69 6.59
C ARG A 163 -5.17 15.56 7.16
N ALA A 164 -5.14 14.41 6.49
CA ALA A 164 -5.75 13.17 6.93
C ALA A 164 -4.83 11.99 6.62
N CYS A 165 -5.01 10.90 7.36
CA CYS A 165 -4.30 9.65 7.14
C CYS A 165 -5.27 8.50 7.01
N PHE A 166 -4.88 7.49 6.23
CA PHE A 166 -5.64 6.28 6.01
C PHE A 166 -4.68 5.07 5.94
N VAL A 167 -4.96 4.04 6.70
CA VAL A 167 -4.12 2.83 6.74
C VAL A 167 -4.97 1.59 6.65
N THR A 168 -4.45 0.55 5.97
CA THR A 168 -5.02 -0.80 6.01
C THR A 168 -3.95 -1.82 6.35
N PHE A 169 -4.36 -2.88 7.01
CA PHE A 169 -3.52 -4.03 7.25
C PHE A 169 -4.37 -5.29 7.49
N PHE A 170 -3.88 -6.41 6.98
CA PHE A 170 -4.57 -7.69 7.08
C PHE A 170 -4.60 -8.21 8.53
N ALA A 171 -5.62 -8.96 8.89
CA ALA A 171 -5.88 -9.38 10.27
C ALA A 171 -4.67 -10.00 11.01
N PRO A 172 -3.80 -10.84 10.40
CA PRO A 172 -2.60 -11.34 11.06
C PRO A 172 -1.60 -10.26 11.49
N ALA A 173 -1.61 -9.07 10.90
CA ALA A 173 -0.74 -7.95 11.25
C ALA A 173 -1.29 -7.05 12.38
N LEU A 174 -2.51 -7.30 12.87
CA LEU A 174 -3.15 -6.52 13.95
C LEU A 174 -2.26 -6.35 15.17
N VAL A 175 -1.72 -7.43 15.70
CA VAL A 175 -0.88 -7.43 16.92
C VAL A 175 0.32 -6.48 16.77
N ARG A 176 0.81 -6.31 15.53
CA ARG A 176 1.96 -5.47 15.27
C ARG A 176 1.62 -4.00 15.03
N VAL A 177 0.51 -3.70 14.36
CA VAL A 177 0.19 -2.35 13.86
C VAL A 177 -0.79 -1.63 14.76
N GLU A 178 -1.88 -2.29 15.16
CA GLU A 178 -3.00 -1.67 15.87
C GLU A 178 -2.61 -0.96 17.17
N PRO A 179 -1.70 -1.49 18.03
CA PRO A 179 -1.29 -0.81 19.27
C PRO A 179 -0.69 0.58 19.03
N HIS A 180 -0.10 0.83 17.87
CA HIS A 180 0.49 2.14 17.53
C HIS A 180 -0.53 3.17 17.02
N LEU A 181 -1.77 2.74 16.79
CA LEU A 181 -2.88 3.62 16.40
C LEU A 181 -3.73 4.03 17.60
N GLU A 182 -3.55 3.36 18.76
CA GLU A 182 -4.27 3.69 20.00
C GLU A 182 -3.94 5.12 20.44
N GLY A 183 -4.97 5.85 20.89
CA GLY A 183 -4.82 7.22 21.36
C GLY A 183 -4.78 8.28 20.25
N ILE A 184 -4.87 7.92 18.98
CA ILE A 184 -5.05 8.89 17.90
C ILE A 184 -6.46 9.50 18.02
N GLU A 185 -6.52 10.81 18.20
CA GLU A 185 -7.77 11.54 18.29
C GLU A 185 -8.56 11.43 16.97
N GLY A 186 -9.86 11.17 17.09
CA GLY A 186 -10.73 11.03 15.91
C GLY A 186 -10.45 9.79 15.05
N LEU A 187 -9.78 8.77 15.59
CA LEU A 187 -9.54 7.52 14.91
C LEU A 187 -10.86 6.79 14.61
N HIS A 188 -11.10 6.55 13.33
CA HIS A 188 -12.16 5.67 12.84
C HIS A 188 -11.60 4.31 12.49
N LYS A 189 -12.38 3.25 12.71
CA LYS A 189 -12.03 1.87 12.38
C LYS A 189 -13.18 1.21 11.61
N ASP A 190 -12.86 0.45 10.58
CA ASP A 190 -13.81 -0.38 9.83
C ASP A 190 -13.14 -1.67 9.36
N TRP A 191 -13.92 -2.64 8.90
CA TRP A 191 -13.43 -3.93 8.48
C TRP A 191 -13.81 -4.21 7.03
N MET A 192 -12.83 -4.68 6.27
CA MET A 192 -13.06 -5.26 4.94
C MET A 192 -12.91 -6.78 5.01
N GLN A 193 -13.81 -7.49 4.34
CA GLN A 193 -13.74 -8.94 4.21
C GLN A 193 -14.00 -9.38 2.78
N HIS A 194 -13.17 -10.26 2.26
CA HIS A 194 -13.34 -10.86 0.95
C HIS A 194 -12.64 -12.21 0.85
N GLN A 195 -13.35 -13.23 0.35
CA GLN A 195 -12.84 -14.61 0.15
C GLN A 195 -12.15 -15.24 1.39
N GLY A 196 -12.62 -14.92 2.59
CA GLY A 196 -12.05 -15.43 3.85
C GLY A 196 -10.90 -14.61 4.41
N GLU A 197 -10.38 -13.62 3.68
CA GLU A 197 -9.40 -12.66 4.19
C GLU A 197 -10.11 -11.47 4.82
N THR A 198 -9.48 -10.91 5.84
CA THR A 198 -10.00 -9.76 6.60
C THR A 198 -8.92 -8.71 6.78
N TRP A 199 -9.28 -7.46 6.60
CA TRP A 199 -8.41 -6.30 6.81
C TRP A 199 -9.05 -5.34 7.80
N LEU A 200 -8.27 -4.78 8.70
CA LEU A 200 -8.64 -3.59 9.46
C LEU A 200 -8.30 -2.36 8.63
N VAL A 201 -9.23 -1.42 8.62
CA VAL A 201 -9.10 -0.11 7.98
C VAL A 201 -9.18 0.94 9.06
N CYS A 202 -8.20 1.86 9.09
CA CYS A 202 -8.19 2.96 10.05
C CYS A 202 -7.96 4.27 9.33
N TRP A 203 -8.65 5.35 9.78
CA TRP A 203 -8.42 6.69 9.25
C TRP A 203 -8.72 7.75 10.28
N TRP A 204 -8.10 8.90 10.11
CA TRP A 204 -8.28 10.05 10.99
C TRP A 204 -7.94 11.35 10.27
N ARG A 205 -8.40 12.48 10.82
CA ARG A 205 -8.01 13.82 10.39
C ARG A 205 -7.00 14.39 11.38
N ASN A 206 -5.95 15.00 10.86
CA ASN A 206 -4.96 15.65 11.70
C ASN A 206 -5.40 17.09 12.02
N PRO A 207 -5.03 17.63 13.17
CA PRO A 207 -5.23 19.06 13.47
C PRO A 207 -4.58 19.95 12.41
N GLU A 208 -5.15 21.15 12.21
CA GLU A 208 -4.59 22.17 11.31
C GLU A 208 -3.24 22.71 11.78
#